data_9f657dcbc35b792d1c39484cd296b952
#
_entry.id   9f657dcbc35b792d1c39484cd296b952
#
_cell.length_a   1.000
_cell.length_b   1.000
_cell.length_c   1.000
_cell.angle_alpha   90.00
_cell.angle_beta   90.00
_cell.angle_gamma   90.00
#
_symmetry.space_group_name_H-M   'P 1'
#
loop_
_entity.id
_entity.type
_entity.pdbx_description
1 polymer ?
#
loop_
_entity_poly.entity_id
_entity_poly.type
_entity_poly.pdbx_seq_one_letter_code
_entity_poly.pdbx_strand_id
1 'polypeptide(L)'
;EIGVRLVGSEMCIRDRSKKHDKDAIHNAASGLALAPDGKHLFCTTAGENTVSMYEVDAETGLLEKKFTLPISGDYPKDLVIFPDNQHIAVANHASNTITTFKVDYDKNIIVMNDKPHNVETPNSIHMWPVPQDFEPVKPLSDEEYDEQ
;
A
#
# COMPACT_ATOMS: atom_id res chain seq x y z
N GLU A 1 -10.10 -16.08 21.12
CA GLU A 1 -10.23 -15.10 20.03
C GLU A 1 -8.83 -14.77 19.52
N ILE A 2 -8.35 -15.57 18.59
CA ILE A 2 -7.06 -15.30 17.94
C ILE A 2 -7.37 -14.34 16.80
N GLY A 3 -6.99 -13.09 17.00
CA GLY A 3 -7.27 -12.06 16.00
C GLY A 3 -6.66 -12.40 14.63
N VAL A 4 -7.47 -12.25 13.61
CA VAL A 4 -7.13 -12.34 12.17
C VAL A 4 -5.84 -11.59 11.79
N ARG A 5 -5.38 -10.70 12.66
CA ARG A 5 -4.17 -9.87 12.50
C ARG A 5 -2.85 -10.64 12.37
N LEU A 6 -2.70 -11.79 13.03
CA LEU A 6 -1.45 -12.56 13.02
C LEU A 6 -1.34 -13.50 11.80
N VAL A 7 -2.46 -14.04 11.36
CA VAL A 7 -2.48 -15.00 10.24
C VAL A 7 -2.14 -14.31 8.91
N GLY A 8 -2.62 -13.09 8.68
CA GLY A 8 -2.36 -12.35 7.44
C GLY A 8 -0.89 -11.95 7.28
N SER A 9 -0.26 -11.43 8.32
CA SER A 9 1.15 -11.02 8.27
C SER A 9 2.08 -12.22 8.13
N GLU A 10 1.81 -13.34 8.80
CA GLU A 10 2.62 -14.56 8.66
C GLU A 10 2.49 -15.20 7.27
N MET A 11 1.31 -15.17 6.65
CA MET A 11 1.15 -15.67 5.29
C MET A 11 1.87 -14.79 4.25
N CYS A 12 1.83 -13.48 4.40
CA CYS A 12 2.61 -12.56 3.58
C CYS A 12 4.12 -12.82 3.70
N ILE A 13 4.62 -13.14 4.87
CA ILE A 13 6.03 -13.46 5.14
C ILE A 13 6.39 -14.85 4.59
N ARG A 14 5.58 -15.88 4.84
CA ARG A 14 5.87 -17.28 4.44
C ARG A 14 5.87 -17.47 2.92
N ASP A 15 4.99 -16.81 2.21
CA ASP A 15 4.89 -16.99 0.76
C ASP A 15 6.10 -16.42 0.00
N ARG A 16 6.84 -15.51 0.62
CA ARG A 16 8.02 -14.84 0.06
C ARG A 16 9.36 -15.43 0.48
N SER A 17 9.40 -16.20 1.55
CA SER A 17 10.67 -16.70 2.12
C SER A 17 11.27 -17.91 1.37
N LYS A 18 10.78 -18.25 0.18
CA LYS A 18 11.25 -19.42 -0.57
C LYS A 18 12.63 -19.27 -1.26
N LYS A 19 13.28 -18.12 -1.18
CA LYS A 19 14.66 -17.92 -1.63
C LYS A 19 15.53 -17.38 -0.51
N HIS A 20 16.10 -18.25 0.29
CA HIS A 20 17.22 -17.93 1.16
C HIS A 20 18.51 -17.90 0.31
N ASP A 21 18.73 -16.78 -0.37
CA ASP A 21 20.04 -16.42 -0.85
C ASP A 21 20.67 -15.48 0.19
N LYS A 22 21.89 -15.77 0.64
CA LYS A 22 22.56 -14.99 1.71
C LYS A 22 22.89 -13.56 1.29
N ASP A 23 22.79 -13.26 -0.01
CA ASP A 23 22.98 -11.94 -0.62
C ASP A 23 21.64 -11.28 -1.02
N ALA A 24 20.51 -11.90 -0.70
CA ALA A 24 19.20 -11.35 -1.04
C ALA A 24 18.89 -10.10 -0.20
N ILE A 25 18.45 -9.04 -0.86
CA ILE A 25 17.82 -7.89 -0.24
C ILE A 25 16.78 -8.41 0.75
N HIS A 26 16.87 -7.99 2.00
CA HIS A 26 15.94 -8.44 3.05
C HIS A 26 14.54 -7.95 2.73
N ASN A 27 13.70 -8.84 2.21
CA ASN A 27 12.30 -8.56 1.95
C ASN A 27 11.52 -8.49 3.27
N ALA A 28 10.82 -7.39 3.49
CA ALA A 28 9.98 -7.18 4.65
C ALA A 28 8.57 -6.76 4.25
N ALA A 29 7.56 -7.42 4.80
CA ALA A 29 6.19 -6.89 4.76
C ALA A 29 6.18 -5.56 5.51
N SER A 30 5.72 -4.50 4.86
CA SER A 30 5.81 -3.14 5.37
C SER A 30 4.46 -2.49 5.64
N GLY A 31 3.50 -2.61 4.73
CA GLY A 31 2.14 -2.10 4.89
C GLY A 31 1.11 -3.22 4.78
N LEU A 32 0.01 -3.11 5.50
CA LEU A 32 -1.11 -4.05 5.48
C LEU A 32 -2.42 -3.29 5.63
N ALA A 33 -3.32 -3.44 4.67
CA ALA A 33 -4.65 -2.83 4.73
C ALA A 33 -5.74 -3.77 4.24
N LEU A 34 -6.84 -3.81 4.99
CA LEU A 34 -8.07 -4.49 4.60
C LEU A 34 -8.94 -3.51 3.81
N ALA A 35 -9.44 -3.94 2.67
CA ALA A 35 -10.33 -3.14 1.85
C ALA A 35 -11.69 -2.89 2.55
N PRO A 36 -12.37 -1.78 2.24
CA PRO A 36 -13.67 -1.45 2.83
C PRO A 36 -14.74 -2.52 2.65
N ASP A 37 -14.62 -3.36 1.62
CA ASP A 37 -15.53 -4.49 1.38
C ASP A 37 -15.35 -5.66 2.37
N GLY A 38 -14.28 -5.66 3.15
CA GLY A 38 -13.93 -6.73 4.08
C GLY A 38 -13.48 -8.04 3.42
N LYS A 39 -13.33 -8.06 2.09
CA LYS A 39 -13.02 -9.27 1.32
C LYS A 39 -11.62 -9.30 0.74
N HIS A 40 -10.97 -8.15 0.63
CA HIS A 40 -9.65 -8.05 0.02
C HIS A 40 -8.64 -7.44 0.98
N LEU A 41 -7.49 -8.08 1.09
CA LEU A 41 -6.38 -7.64 1.91
C LEU A 41 -5.18 -7.32 1.02
N PHE A 42 -4.59 -6.14 1.22
CA PHE A 42 -3.39 -5.71 0.50
C PHE A 42 -2.18 -5.69 1.43
N CYS A 43 -1.04 -6.11 0.90
CA CYS A 43 0.23 -6.11 1.61
C CYS A 43 1.35 -5.61 0.71
N THR A 44 2.13 -4.63 1.17
CA THR A 44 3.35 -4.19 0.49
C THR A 44 4.58 -4.91 1.02
N THR A 45 5.59 -5.06 0.16
CA THR A 45 6.89 -5.62 0.53
C THR A 45 8.00 -4.69 0.14
N ALA A 46 8.69 -4.17 1.14
CA ALA A 46 9.96 -3.50 0.98
C ALA A 46 11.03 -4.51 0.55
N GLY A 47 11.95 -4.06 -0.29
CA GLY A 47 12.98 -4.91 -0.90
C GLY A 47 12.57 -5.43 -2.27
N GLU A 48 11.47 -6.17 -2.40
CA GLU A 48 10.91 -6.55 -3.70
C GLU A 48 10.11 -5.42 -4.38
N ASN A 49 9.72 -4.40 -3.62
CA ASN A 49 8.96 -3.26 -4.11
C ASN A 49 7.65 -3.66 -4.79
N THR A 50 6.90 -4.51 -4.11
CA THR A 50 5.66 -5.09 -4.62
C THR A 50 4.48 -4.83 -3.70
N VAL A 51 3.28 -4.93 -4.28
CA VAL A 51 2.02 -5.08 -3.56
C VAL A 51 1.40 -6.43 -3.93
N SER A 52 0.90 -7.12 -2.93
CA SER A 52 0.12 -8.36 -3.07
C SER A 52 -1.30 -8.11 -2.64
N MET A 53 -2.26 -8.72 -3.35
CA MET A 53 -3.66 -8.77 -2.96
C MET A 53 -4.05 -10.21 -2.62
N TYR A 54 -4.82 -10.34 -1.56
CA TYR A 54 -5.40 -11.59 -1.10
C TYR A 54 -6.91 -11.44 -0.99
N GLU A 55 -7.64 -12.47 -1.37
CA GLU A 55 -9.05 -12.63 -1.01
C GLU A 55 -9.15 -13.27 0.36
N VAL A 56 -10.04 -12.75 1.19
CA VAL A 56 -10.30 -13.23 2.56
C VAL A 56 -11.55 -14.08 2.55
N ASP A 57 -11.42 -15.35 2.89
CA ASP A 57 -12.57 -16.21 3.11
C ASP A 57 -13.30 -15.77 4.40
N ALA A 58 -14.56 -15.38 4.27
CA ALA A 58 -15.34 -14.79 5.37
C ALA A 58 -15.67 -15.78 6.49
N GLU A 59 -15.68 -17.09 6.21
CA GLU A 59 -16.02 -18.11 7.18
C GLU A 59 -14.79 -18.60 7.96
N THR A 60 -13.68 -18.79 7.25
CA THR A 60 -12.47 -19.38 7.82
C THR A 60 -11.38 -18.36 8.14
N GLY A 61 -11.45 -17.15 7.56
CA GLY A 61 -10.41 -16.14 7.64
C GLY A 61 -9.14 -16.49 6.85
N LEU A 62 -9.17 -17.55 6.06
CA LEU A 62 -8.03 -17.94 5.22
C LEU A 62 -7.83 -16.95 4.07
N LEU A 63 -6.58 -16.81 3.67
CA LEU A 63 -6.18 -15.90 2.59
C LEU A 63 -5.84 -16.68 1.33
N GLU A 64 -6.45 -16.29 0.22
CA GLU A 64 -6.08 -16.75 -1.11
C GLU A 64 -5.36 -15.61 -1.86
N LYS A 65 -4.09 -15.83 -2.24
CA LYS A 65 -3.34 -14.83 -2.99
C LYS A 65 -3.85 -14.73 -4.43
N LYS A 66 -4.22 -13.52 -4.84
CA LYS A 66 -4.69 -13.22 -6.20
C LYS A 66 -3.58 -12.72 -7.10
N PHE A 67 -2.75 -11.78 -6.62
CA PHE A 67 -1.59 -11.28 -7.36
C PHE A 67 -0.46 -10.78 -6.47
N THR A 68 0.72 -10.60 -7.07
CA THR A 68 1.85 -9.82 -6.57
C THR A 68 2.40 -9.03 -7.75
N LEU A 69 2.34 -7.70 -7.68
CA LEU A 69 2.71 -6.78 -8.75
C LEU A 69 3.66 -5.68 -8.25
N PRO A 70 4.54 -5.15 -9.11
CA PRO A 70 5.40 -4.02 -8.75
C PRO A 70 4.60 -2.74 -8.53
N ILE A 71 5.09 -1.88 -7.63
CA ILE A 71 4.43 -0.63 -7.21
C ILE A 71 4.95 0.62 -7.89
N SER A 72 5.89 0.52 -8.83
CA SER A 72 6.50 1.68 -9.51
C SER A 72 7.13 2.70 -8.54
N GLY A 73 7.72 2.21 -7.46
CA GLY A 73 8.42 2.98 -6.43
C GLY A 73 9.44 2.10 -5.72
N ASP A 74 10.17 2.67 -4.77
CA ASP A 74 11.21 1.97 -4.02
C ASP A 74 11.00 2.08 -2.51
N TYR A 75 11.16 0.97 -1.84
CA TYR A 75 11.02 0.79 -0.40
C TYR A 75 9.66 1.28 0.14
N PRO A 76 8.55 0.60 -0.22
CA PRO A 76 7.23 0.94 0.31
C PRO A 76 7.22 0.77 1.84
N LYS A 77 6.70 1.77 2.53
CA LYS A 77 6.57 1.79 4.00
C LYS A 77 5.15 1.53 4.44
N ASP A 78 4.19 2.05 3.69
CA ASP A 78 2.79 1.97 4.05
C ASP A 78 1.90 2.01 2.81
N LEU A 79 0.65 1.59 2.96
CA LEU A 79 -0.37 1.67 1.94
C LEU A 79 -1.74 1.99 2.55
N VAL A 80 -2.58 2.64 1.78
CA VAL A 80 -3.96 2.92 2.15
C VAL A 80 -4.90 2.57 1.00
N ILE A 81 -6.10 2.12 1.34
CA ILE A 81 -7.18 1.84 0.38
C ILE A 81 -8.20 2.97 0.50
N PHE A 82 -8.61 3.50 -0.65
CA PHE A 82 -9.60 4.57 -0.68
C PHE A 82 -11.00 4.06 -0.28
N PRO A 83 -11.85 4.93 0.30
CA PRO A 83 -13.20 4.55 0.70
C PRO A 83 -14.10 4.07 -0.45
N ASP A 84 -13.72 4.40 -1.69
CA ASP A 84 -14.42 3.96 -2.90
C ASP A 84 -14.19 2.48 -3.23
N ASN A 85 -13.33 1.79 -2.48
CA ASN A 85 -12.93 0.40 -2.68
C ASN A 85 -12.35 0.12 -4.09
N GLN A 86 -11.87 1.13 -4.79
CA GLN A 86 -11.33 1.00 -6.16
C GLN A 86 -9.90 1.52 -6.29
N HIS A 87 -9.44 2.34 -5.37
CA HIS A 87 -8.10 2.94 -5.45
C HIS A 87 -7.26 2.59 -4.22
N ILE A 88 -5.97 2.49 -4.44
CA ILE A 88 -4.96 2.36 -3.38
C ILE A 88 -3.87 3.40 -3.58
N ALA A 89 -3.24 3.82 -2.50
CA ALA A 89 -2.02 4.64 -2.54
C ALA A 89 -0.92 3.96 -1.73
N VAL A 90 0.31 4.04 -2.22
CA VAL A 90 1.50 3.44 -1.61
C VAL A 90 2.53 4.52 -1.35
N ALA A 91 2.99 4.61 -0.10
CA ALA A 91 4.05 5.51 0.32
C ALA A 91 5.42 4.85 0.09
N ASN A 92 6.19 5.33 -0.87
CA ASN A 92 7.49 4.79 -1.29
C ASN A 92 8.62 5.64 -0.71
N HIS A 93 9.19 5.20 0.39
CA HIS A 93 10.14 5.97 1.19
C HIS A 93 11.44 6.32 0.44
N ALA A 94 12.07 5.33 -0.21
CA ALA A 94 13.37 5.54 -0.83
C ALA A 94 13.29 6.27 -2.17
N SER A 95 12.18 6.15 -2.89
CA SER A 95 11.96 6.92 -4.12
C SER A 95 11.33 8.30 -3.89
N ASN A 96 11.03 8.69 -2.64
CA ASN A 96 10.39 9.97 -2.31
C ASN A 96 9.09 10.20 -3.09
N THR A 97 8.25 9.16 -3.16
CA THR A 97 7.01 9.23 -3.95
C THR A 97 5.83 8.60 -3.23
N ILE A 98 4.63 9.05 -3.61
CA ILE A 98 3.39 8.31 -3.43
C ILE A 98 2.91 7.89 -4.81
N THR A 99 2.64 6.60 -4.98
CA THR A 99 2.04 6.04 -6.20
C THR A 99 0.60 5.64 -5.95
N THR A 100 -0.29 5.94 -6.89
CA THR A 100 -1.71 5.60 -6.80
C THR A 100 -2.10 4.64 -7.91
N PHE A 101 -2.97 3.69 -7.57
CA PHE A 101 -3.41 2.66 -8.50
C PHE A 101 -4.92 2.49 -8.42
N LYS A 102 -5.51 2.21 -9.56
CA LYS A 102 -6.86 1.64 -9.64
C LYS A 102 -6.77 0.13 -9.57
N VAL A 103 -7.63 -0.49 -8.77
CA VAL A 103 -7.75 -1.94 -8.62
C VAL A 103 -8.86 -2.46 -9.53
N ASP A 104 -8.56 -3.49 -10.29
CA ASP A 104 -9.54 -4.27 -11.04
C ASP A 104 -9.59 -5.68 -10.40
N TYR A 105 -10.59 -5.88 -9.55
CA TYR A 105 -10.76 -7.14 -8.79
C TYR A 105 -11.10 -8.31 -9.69
N ASP A 106 -11.82 -8.07 -10.80
CA ASP A 106 -12.23 -9.15 -11.72
C ASP A 106 -11.04 -9.70 -12.51
N LYS A 107 -10.11 -8.81 -12.88
CA LYS A 107 -8.89 -9.19 -13.61
C LYS A 107 -7.70 -9.48 -12.70
N ASN A 108 -7.82 -9.23 -11.39
CA ASN A 108 -6.73 -9.36 -10.43
C ASN A 108 -5.48 -8.56 -10.82
N ILE A 109 -5.67 -7.29 -11.18
CA ILE A 109 -4.60 -6.37 -11.54
C ILE A 109 -4.77 -5.02 -10.86
N ILE A 110 -3.65 -4.30 -10.75
CA ILE A 110 -3.66 -2.86 -10.46
C ILE A 110 -3.10 -2.11 -11.66
N VAL A 111 -3.65 -0.94 -11.92
CA VAL A 111 -3.20 -0.03 -12.97
C VAL A 111 -2.84 1.30 -12.34
N MET A 112 -1.64 1.79 -12.61
CA MET A 112 -1.22 3.09 -12.11
C MET A 112 -2.17 4.17 -12.62
N ASN A 113 -2.72 4.97 -11.70
CA ASN A 113 -3.77 5.94 -12.02
C ASN A 113 -3.18 7.24 -12.60
N ASP A 114 -2.01 7.64 -12.12
CA ASP A 114 -1.29 8.84 -12.54
C ASP A 114 0.22 8.65 -12.32
N LYS A 115 1.03 9.61 -12.77
CA LYS A 115 2.46 9.64 -12.45
C LYS A 115 2.68 9.71 -10.93
N PRO A 116 3.81 9.18 -10.42
CA PRO A 116 4.14 9.29 -9.00
C PRO A 116 4.16 10.74 -8.52
N HIS A 117 3.58 11.00 -7.35
CA HIS A 117 3.61 12.28 -6.69
C HIS A 117 4.84 12.38 -5.79
N ASN A 118 5.60 13.46 -5.90
CA ASN A 118 6.78 13.67 -5.07
C ASN A 118 6.36 14.03 -3.65
N VAL A 119 6.84 13.26 -2.70
CA VAL A 119 6.70 13.48 -1.24
C VAL A 119 7.98 13.00 -0.60
N GLU A 120 8.68 13.88 0.11
CA GLU A 120 9.96 13.56 0.70
C GLU A 120 9.82 12.51 1.81
N THR A 121 10.55 11.41 1.68
CA THR A 121 10.67 10.31 2.65
C THR A 121 9.36 9.90 3.35
N PRO A 122 8.28 9.59 2.61
CA PRO A 122 6.99 9.27 3.21
C PRO A 122 7.11 7.98 4.04
N ASN A 123 6.63 8.01 5.29
CA ASN A 123 6.69 6.87 6.20
C ASN A 123 5.33 6.26 6.50
N SER A 124 4.29 7.06 6.48
CA SER A 124 2.93 6.62 6.77
C SER A 124 1.94 7.41 5.92
N ILE A 125 0.82 6.80 5.62
CA ILE A 125 -0.25 7.41 4.83
C ILE A 125 -1.60 7.06 5.46
N HIS A 126 -2.45 8.07 5.64
CA HIS A 126 -3.78 7.88 6.20
C HIS A 126 -4.83 8.63 5.37
N MET A 127 -6.00 8.03 5.28
CA MET A 127 -7.17 8.66 4.67
C MET A 127 -8.05 9.28 5.75
N TRP A 128 -8.42 10.52 5.53
CA TRP A 128 -9.34 11.22 6.40
C TRP A 128 -10.50 11.79 5.58
N PRO A 129 -11.76 11.65 6.04
CA PRO A 129 -12.88 12.26 5.34
C PRO A 129 -12.75 13.79 5.40
N VAL A 130 -12.73 14.42 4.23
CA VAL A 130 -12.69 15.89 4.14
C VAL A 130 -14.10 16.43 4.45
N PRO A 131 -14.25 17.35 5.42
CA PRO A 131 -15.51 18.04 5.65
C PRO A 131 -16.02 18.72 4.39
N GLN A 132 -17.32 18.81 4.21
CA GLN A 132 -17.93 19.42 3.00
C GLN A 132 -17.62 20.92 2.86
N ASP A 133 -17.26 21.57 3.95
CA ASP A 133 -16.88 22.97 4.07
C ASP A 133 -15.36 23.19 4.09
N PHE A 134 -14.58 22.14 3.77
CA PHE A 134 -13.13 22.25 3.71
C PHE A 134 -12.69 23.07 2.49
N GLU A 135 -12.06 24.21 2.76
CA GLU A 135 -11.33 24.97 1.74
C GLU A 135 -9.87 24.50 1.72
N PRO A 136 -9.37 23.97 0.59
CA PRO A 136 -7.96 23.56 0.50
C PRO A 136 -7.05 24.76 0.73
N VAL A 137 -6.10 24.60 1.64
CA VAL A 137 -5.05 25.60 1.86
C VAL A 137 -4.24 25.72 0.55
N LYS A 138 -4.13 26.92 0.02
CA LYS A 138 -3.26 27.15 -1.14
C LYS A 138 -1.83 26.79 -0.76
N PRO A 139 -1.10 26.04 -1.59
CA PRO A 139 0.32 25.82 -1.36
C PRO A 139 1.02 27.19 -1.27
N LEU A 140 1.93 27.33 -0.30
CA LEU A 140 2.79 28.51 -0.21
C LEU A 140 3.56 28.67 -1.51
N SER A 141 3.71 29.90 -1.98
CA SER A 141 4.60 30.19 -3.11
C SER A 141 6.06 30.00 -2.68
N ASP A 142 6.94 29.73 -3.64
CA ASP A 142 8.37 29.54 -3.36
C ASP A 142 8.98 30.74 -2.62
N GLU A 143 8.43 31.94 -2.79
CA GLU A 143 8.85 33.16 -2.10
C GLU A 143 8.46 33.17 -0.61
N GLU A 144 7.39 32.50 -0.21
CA GLU A 144 6.93 32.41 1.18
C GLU A 144 7.69 31.34 1.99
N TYR A 145 8.39 30.40 1.34
CA TYR A 145 9.25 29.42 1.99
C TYR A 145 10.60 30.02 2.43
N ASP A 146 11.10 31.04 1.76
CA ASP A 146 12.39 31.64 2.03
C ASP A 146 12.37 32.65 3.20
N GLU A 147 11.19 33.02 3.72
CA GLU A 147 11.02 33.99 4.83
C GLU A 147 10.82 33.32 6.22
N GLN A 148 10.88 31.97 6.35
CA GLN A 148 10.76 31.22 7.61
C GLN A 148 12.09 30.58 8.02
#